data_cc905c0ee2ddc87692994afe240afaec
#
_entry.id   cc905c0ee2ddc87692994afe240afaec
#
_cell.length_a   1.000
_cell.length_b   1.000
_cell.length_c   1.000
_cell.angle_alpha   90.00
_cell.angle_beta   90.00
_cell.angle_gamma   90.00
#
_symmetry.space_group_name_H-M   'P 1'
#
loop_
_entity.id
_entity.type
_entity.pdbx_description
1 polymer ?
#
loop_
_entity_poly.entity_id
_entity_poly.type
_entity_poly.pdbx_seq_one_letter_code
_entity_poly.pdbx_strand_id
1 'polypeptide(L)'
;MNDKSRQWELVSWEQFYGMARQLAFMIHNDNYQPDIIIAIARGGYTPARILSDYLGVMDMTSFKVKHYHSTQKEAVAAIQHPLAADVSGQKILLVDDVSDTGDTFEVAIDHINACTNPSEVRSAVLHHKTISKYKPDYYTREVKEWHWITYPWAIMEDMTAYMKDMQPAPVSVEQVARQLKAEHGIQAPLQILSDAFELTGLKKQ
;
A
#
# COMPACT_ATOMS: atom_id res chain seq x y z
N MET A 1 -19.78 13.50 -19.39
CA MET A 1 -18.43 13.34 -18.86
C MET A 1 -18.13 11.86 -18.87
N ASN A 2 -17.18 11.40 -19.70
CA ASN A 2 -16.87 9.99 -19.83
C ASN A 2 -16.26 9.49 -18.52
N ASP A 3 -17.05 8.72 -17.77
CA ASP A 3 -16.58 7.89 -16.69
C ASP A 3 -15.78 6.73 -17.33
N LYS A 4 -14.49 6.96 -17.54
CA LYS A 4 -13.57 5.87 -17.86
C LYS A 4 -13.66 4.93 -16.65
N SER A 5 -14.26 3.77 -16.84
CA SER A 5 -14.25 2.67 -15.89
C SER A 5 -12.90 2.67 -15.17
N ARG A 6 -12.89 2.96 -13.87
CA ARG A 6 -11.68 2.98 -13.08
C ARG A 6 -11.04 1.60 -13.23
N GLN A 7 -9.95 1.54 -13.96
CA GLN A 7 -9.18 0.31 -14.04
C GLN A 7 -8.80 -0.10 -12.61
N TRP A 8 -8.85 -1.39 -12.34
CA TRP A 8 -8.58 -1.91 -11.02
C TRP A 8 -7.70 -3.16 -11.15
N GLU A 9 -6.60 -3.21 -10.43
CA GLU A 9 -5.68 -4.34 -10.40
C GLU A 9 -5.84 -5.10 -9.09
N LEU A 10 -6.07 -6.42 -9.17
CA LEU A 10 -5.97 -7.32 -8.03
C LEU A 10 -4.62 -8.02 -8.07
N VAL A 11 -3.80 -7.76 -7.06
CA VAL A 11 -2.50 -8.43 -6.88
C VAL A 11 -2.73 -9.71 -6.09
N SER A 12 -2.31 -10.86 -6.64
CA SER A 12 -2.33 -12.13 -5.92
C SER A 12 -1.15 -12.26 -4.94
N TRP A 13 -1.24 -13.19 -3.97
CA TRP A 13 -0.12 -13.51 -3.07
C TRP A 13 1.14 -13.94 -3.84
N GLU A 14 0.97 -14.70 -4.93
CA GLU A 14 2.08 -15.15 -5.76
C GLU A 14 2.76 -13.98 -6.50
N GLN A 15 1.96 -13.09 -7.10
CA GLN A 15 2.47 -11.88 -7.75
C GLN A 15 3.18 -10.97 -6.76
N PHE A 16 2.58 -10.74 -5.58
CA PHE A 16 3.20 -9.98 -4.51
C PHE A 16 4.55 -10.57 -4.11
N TYR A 17 4.61 -11.87 -3.83
CA TYR A 17 5.86 -12.51 -3.40
C TYR A 17 6.95 -12.42 -4.48
N GLY A 18 6.57 -12.57 -5.75
CA GLY A 18 7.47 -12.37 -6.89
C GLY A 18 8.04 -10.94 -6.95
N MET A 19 7.19 -9.93 -6.74
CA MET A 19 7.62 -8.52 -6.69
C MET A 19 8.52 -8.25 -5.48
N ALA A 20 8.15 -8.71 -4.29
CA ALA A 20 8.95 -8.52 -3.08
C ALA A 20 10.34 -9.17 -3.22
N ARG A 21 10.40 -10.38 -3.79
CA ARG A 21 11.65 -11.03 -4.14
C ARG A 21 12.49 -10.19 -5.11
N GLN A 22 11.88 -9.71 -6.20
CA GLN A 22 12.58 -8.86 -7.18
C GLN A 22 13.13 -7.60 -6.51
N LEU A 23 12.35 -6.94 -5.67
CA LEU A 23 12.73 -5.74 -4.93
C LEU A 23 13.95 -6.01 -4.03
N ALA A 24 13.94 -7.15 -3.31
CA ALA A 24 15.07 -7.56 -2.48
C ALA A 24 16.37 -7.74 -3.28
N PHE A 25 16.29 -8.36 -4.47
CA PHE A 25 17.45 -8.51 -5.35
C PHE A 25 17.93 -7.18 -5.94
N MET A 26 17.04 -6.23 -6.20
CA MET A 26 17.44 -4.89 -6.64
C MET A 26 18.26 -4.19 -5.56
N ILE A 27 17.79 -4.23 -4.30
CA ILE A 27 18.48 -3.66 -3.14
C ILE A 27 19.83 -4.34 -2.91
N HIS A 28 19.86 -5.68 -2.94
CA HIS A 28 21.08 -6.47 -2.77
C HIS A 28 22.13 -6.14 -3.85
N ASN A 29 21.71 -6.09 -5.12
CA ASN A 29 22.62 -5.82 -6.25
C ASN A 29 23.15 -4.39 -6.27
N ASP A 30 22.47 -3.45 -5.64
CA ASP A 30 22.93 -2.07 -5.42
C ASP A 30 23.90 -1.96 -4.22
N ASN A 31 24.23 -3.09 -3.59
CA ASN A 31 25.08 -3.19 -2.41
C ASN A 31 24.58 -2.33 -1.23
N TYR A 32 23.28 -2.05 -1.18
CA TYR A 32 22.68 -1.35 -0.05
C TYR A 32 22.35 -2.36 1.06
N GLN A 33 23.03 -2.19 2.20
CA GLN A 33 22.84 -3.01 3.39
C GLN A 33 22.19 -2.14 4.47
N PRO A 34 20.87 -2.17 4.65
CA PRO A 34 20.21 -1.43 5.71
C PRO A 34 20.46 -2.08 7.06
N ASP A 35 20.61 -1.25 8.09
CA ASP A 35 20.70 -1.70 9.49
C ASP A 35 19.31 -2.02 10.05
N ILE A 36 18.29 -1.30 9.59
CA ILE A 36 16.90 -1.42 10.01
C ILE A 36 15.93 -1.22 8.87
N ILE A 37 14.80 -1.94 8.91
CA ILE A 37 13.68 -1.73 8.01
C ILE A 37 12.55 -1.02 8.75
N ILE A 38 12.07 0.08 8.20
CA ILE A 38 10.92 0.83 8.73
C ILE A 38 9.74 0.68 7.79
N ALA A 39 8.65 0.08 8.27
CA ALA A 39 7.41 -0.04 7.52
C ALA A 39 6.50 1.18 7.74
N ILE A 40 6.01 1.78 6.67
CA ILE A 40 4.90 2.73 6.76
C ILE A 40 3.61 1.94 6.96
N ALA A 41 2.98 2.12 8.10
CA ALA A 41 1.78 1.37 8.45
C ALA A 41 0.55 1.94 7.70
N ARG A 42 -0.27 1.07 7.09
CA ARG A 42 -0.31 -0.41 7.18
C ARG A 42 0.27 -1.12 5.94
N GLY A 43 0.27 -0.45 4.76
CA GLY A 43 0.66 -1.04 3.49
C GLY A 43 2.05 -1.68 3.50
N GLY A 44 3.00 -0.98 4.12
CA GLY A 44 4.40 -1.40 4.20
C GLY A 44 4.69 -2.64 5.06
N TYR A 45 3.78 -3.09 5.93
CA TYR A 45 4.05 -4.21 6.84
C TYR A 45 4.43 -5.51 6.12
N THR A 46 3.61 -5.89 5.13
CA THR A 46 3.79 -7.17 4.44
C THR A 46 5.04 -7.18 3.57
N PRO A 47 5.29 -6.17 2.70
CA PRO A 47 6.54 -6.13 1.95
C PRO A 47 7.77 -6.00 2.84
N ALA A 48 7.75 -5.18 3.90
CA ALA A 48 8.86 -5.05 4.82
C ALA A 48 9.24 -6.38 5.47
N ARG A 49 8.25 -7.19 5.88
CA ARG A 49 8.51 -8.52 6.47
C ARG A 49 9.22 -9.46 5.49
N ILE A 50 8.82 -9.46 4.23
CA ILE A 50 9.48 -10.31 3.22
C ILE A 50 10.89 -9.79 2.90
N LEU A 51 11.06 -8.47 2.78
CA LEU A 51 12.38 -7.87 2.56
C LEU A 51 13.34 -8.16 3.71
N SER A 52 12.87 -8.15 4.96
CA SER A 52 13.65 -8.51 6.13
C SER A 52 14.29 -9.90 5.99
N ASP A 53 13.52 -10.90 5.59
CA ASP A 53 14.03 -12.26 5.39
C ASP A 53 15.06 -12.34 4.25
N TYR A 54 14.77 -11.70 3.11
CA TYR A 54 15.67 -11.74 1.95
C TYR A 54 16.98 -11.00 2.16
N LEU A 55 16.95 -9.88 2.90
CA LEU A 55 18.13 -9.03 3.15
C LEU A 55 18.87 -9.42 4.43
N GLY A 56 18.32 -10.34 5.23
CA GLY A 56 18.90 -10.76 6.51
C GLY A 56 18.87 -9.66 7.58
N VAL A 57 17.94 -8.70 7.47
CA VAL A 57 17.79 -7.58 8.42
C VAL A 57 16.73 -7.95 9.44
N MET A 58 17.15 -8.21 10.68
CA MET A 58 16.25 -8.65 11.75
C MET A 58 15.55 -7.48 12.44
N ASP A 59 16.17 -6.30 12.44
CA ASP A 59 15.63 -5.12 13.09
C ASP A 59 14.55 -4.46 12.20
N MET A 60 13.34 -4.44 12.73
CA MET A 60 12.18 -3.85 12.07
C MET A 60 11.37 -3.01 13.03
N THR A 61 10.90 -1.89 12.55
CA THR A 61 9.93 -1.04 13.26
C THR A 61 8.92 -0.45 12.29
N SER A 62 7.99 0.33 12.81
CA SER A 62 6.99 1.01 11.98
C SER A 62 6.49 2.29 12.61
N PHE A 63 5.91 3.15 11.80
CA PHE A 63 5.11 4.28 12.22
C PHE A 63 3.93 4.47 11.26
N LYS A 64 2.94 5.29 11.64
CA LYS A 64 1.72 5.42 10.85
C LYS A 64 1.54 6.82 10.30
N VAL A 65 1.44 6.89 8.97
CA VAL A 65 0.94 8.06 8.25
C VAL A 65 -0.55 7.87 7.98
N LYS A 66 -1.34 8.94 8.10
CA LYS A 66 -2.76 8.95 7.78
C LYS A 66 -3.08 10.16 6.91
N HIS A 67 -3.94 9.94 5.90
CA HIS A 67 -4.52 11.01 5.10
C HIS A 67 -5.79 11.52 5.77
N TYR A 68 -5.84 12.83 6.02
CA TYR A 68 -7.01 13.51 6.56
C TYR A 68 -7.68 14.28 5.43
N HIS A 69 -8.98 14.10 5.26
CA HIS A 69 -9.75 14.96 4.38
C HIS A 69 -10.00 16.31 5.09
N SER A 70 -9.38 17.36 4.58
CA SER A 70 -9.67 18.71 5.06
C SER A 70 -10.97 19.22 4.44
N THR A 71 -11.60 20.21 5.08
CA THR A 71 -12.80 20.89 4.55
C THR A 71 -12.56 21.60 3.20
N GLN A 72 -11.30 21.73 2.78
CA GLN A 72 -10.88 22.35 1.51
C GLN A 72 -10.59 21.35 0.39
N LYS A 73 -11.05 20.10 0.47
CA LYS A 73 -10.93 19.03 -0.54
C LYS A 73 -9.54 18.44 -0.79
N GLU A 74 -8.50 18.88 -0.13
CA GLU A 74 -7.18 18.27 -0.24
C GLU A 74 -6.95 17.28 0.91
N ALA A 75 -6.53 16.06 0.58
CA ALA A 75 -6.11 15.09 1.56
C ALA A 75 -4.70 15.48 2.03
N VAL A 76 -4.53 15.73 3.33
CA VAL A 76 -3.23 16.05 3.93
C VAL A 76 -2.71 14.80 4.63
N ALA A 77 -1.50 14.37 4.25
CA ALA A 77 -0.78 13.32 4.96
C ALA A 77 -0.23 13.86 6.29
N ALA A 78 -0.37 13.12 7.39
CA ALA A 78 0.21 13.47 8.67
C ALA A 78 0.57 12.22 9.49
N ILE A 79 1.54 12.37 10.40
CA ILE A 79 1.93 11.30 11.32
C ILE A 79 0.81 11.08 12.33
N GLN A 80 0.25 9.87 12.36
CA GLN A 80 -0.77 9.49 13.35
C GLN A 80 -0.15 8.79 14.55
N HIS A 81 0.79 7.88 14.33
CA HIS A 81 1.58 7.22 15.37
C HIS A 81 3.05 7.41 15.02
N PRO A 82 3.81 8.16 15.82
CA PRO A 82 5.19 8.50 15.51
C PRO A 82 6.14 7.27 15.63
N LEU A 83 7.31 7.38 14.99
CA LEU A 83 8.40 6.45 15.19
C LEU A 83 8.86 6.52 16.64
N ALA A 84 8.88 5.36 17.32
CA ALA A 84 9.31 5.26 18.71
C ALA A 84 10.78 4.82 18.86
N ALA A 85 11.37 4.24 17.81
CA ALA A 85 12.74 3.77 17.81
C ALA A 85 13.72 4.92 17.55
N ASP A 86 14.85 4.95 18.26
CA ASP A 86 15.99 5.78 17.90
C ASP A 86 16.80 5.05 16.83
N VAL A 87 16.87 5.64 15.65
CA VAL A 87 17.58 5.10 14.48
C VAL A 87 18.74 5.99 14.04
N SER A 88 19.24 6.82 14.98
CA SER A 88 20.39 7.71 14.76
C SER A 88 21.64 6.94 14.30
N GLY A 89 22.28 7.41 13.25
CA GLY A 89 23.46 6.81 12.65
C GLY A 89 23.21 5.54 11.83
N GLN A 90 21.98 5.03 11.77
CA GLN A 90 21.61 3.80 11.05
C GLN A 90 21.30 4.09 9.57
N LYS A 91 21.53 3.09 8.73
CA LYS A 91 21.01 3.04 7.37
C LYS A 91 19.61 2.45 7.37
N ILE A 92 18.65 3.19 6.87
CA ILE A 92 17.22 2.87 6.92
C ILE A 92 16.71 2.45 5.55
N LEU A 93 16.01 1.33 5.47
CA LEU A 93 15.13 1.00 4.36
C LEU A 93 13.68 1.33 4.75
N LEU A 94 13.14 2.41 4.19
CA LEU A 94 11.75 2.83 4.39
C LEU A 94 10.85 2.15 3.36
N VAL A 95 9.85 1.37 3.81
CA VAL A 95 9.06 0.48 2.96
C VAL A 95 7.57 0.81 3.02
N ASP A 96 6.94 0.92 1.85
CA ASP A 96 5.49 0.92 1.69
C ASP A 96 5.09 -0.02 0.53
N ASP A 97 3.80 -0.22 0.28
CA ASP A 97 3.33 -1.03 -0.84
C ASP A 97 3.31 -0.23 -2.16
N VAL A 98 2.92 1.03 -2.12
CA VAL A 98 2.79 1.89 -3.30
C VAL A 98 3.20 3.35 -3.01
N SER A 99 3.87 3.96 -3.98
CA SER A 99 4.00 5.43 -4.06
C SER A 99 2.93 5.97 -5.01
N ASP A 100 1.80 6.45 -4.45
CA ASP A 100 0.64 6.93 -5.23
C ASP A 100 0.80 8.43 -5.57
N THR A 101 0.60 9.32 -4.59
CA THR A 101 0.81 10.77 -4.75
C THR A 101 2.21 11.22 -4.33
N GLY A 102 2.85 10.46 -3.46
CA GLY A 102 4.14 10.77 -2.86
C GLY A 102 4.07 11.46 -1.49
N ASP A 103 2.92 12.00 -1.12
CA ASP A 103 2.75 12.78 0.12
C ASP A 103 3.11 11.96 1.37
N THR A 104 2.83 10.64 1.36
CA THR A 104 3.19 9.74 2.45
C THR A 104 4.69 9.67 2.67
N PHE A 105 5.48 9.55 1.59
CA PHE A 105 6.94 9.47 1.67
C PHE A 105 7.57 10.79 2.11
N GLU A 106 7.09 11.93 1.59
CA GLU A 106 7.57 13.25 2.03
C GLU A 106 7.41 13.42 3.53
N VAL A 107 6.19 13.21 4.05
CA VAL A 107 5.91 13.30 5.49
C VAL A 107 6.69 12.27 6.32
N ALA A 108 6.87 11.06 5.79
CA ALA A 108 7.59 10.00 6.46
C ALA A 108 9.08 10.30 6.62
N ILE A 109 9.73 10.78 5.56
CA ILE A 109 11.16 11.14 5.57
C ILE A 109 11.40 12.37 6.45
N ASP A 110 10.55 13.38 6.34
CA ASP A 110 10.64 14.57 7.21
C ASP A 110 10.51 14.18 8.68
N HIS A 111 9.58 13.25 9.00
CA HIS A 111 9.41 12.74 10.37
C HIS A 111 10.64 12.01 10.88
N ILE A 112 11.22 11.10 10.10
CA ILE A 112 12.44 10.37 10.47
C ILE A 112 13.57 11.36 10.73
N ASN A 113 13.80 12.31 9.84
CA ASN A 113 14.86 13.30 9.97
C ASN A 113 14.65 14.29 11.12
N ALA A 114 13.41 14.58 11.49
CA ALA A 114 13.09 15.45 12.62
C ALA A 114 13.25 14.75 13.99
N CYS A 115 13.02 13.45 14.06
CA CYS A 115 13.09 12.69 15.31
C CYS A 115 14.45 12.07 15.58
N THR A 116 15.24 11.80 14.52
CA THR A 116 16.50 11.06 14.59
C THR A 116 17.49 11.64 13.57
N ASN A 117 18.74 11.17 13.61
CA ASN A 117 19.77 11.58 12.65
C ASN A 117 20.33 10.30 11.97
N PRO A 118 19.58 9.69 11.03
CA PRO A 118 20.04 8.49 10.32
C PRO A 118 21.25 8.80 9.44
N SER A 119 22.08 7.80 9.15
CA SER A 119 23.21 7.96 8.24
C SER A 119 22.77 7.99 6.77
N GLU A 120 21.72 7.23 6.45
CA GLU A 120 21.15 7.15 5.11
C GLU A 120 19.71 6.64 5.20
N VAL A 121 18.82 7.17 4.36
CA VAL A 121 17.44 6.66 4.20
C VAL A 121 17.23 6.35 2.73
N ARG A 122 16.88 5.10 2.41
CA ARG A 122 16.39 4.71 1.08
C ARG A 122 15.00 4.13 1.18
N SER A 123 14.24 4.34 0.13
CA SER A 123 12.82 3.98 0.04
C SER A 123 12.58 2.84 -0.94
N ALA A 124 11.63 1.97 -0.61
CA ALA A 124 11.26 0.83 -1.44
C ALA A 124 9.75 0.62 -1.48
N VAL A 125 9.21 0.39 -2.68
CA VAL A 125 7.80 0.06 -2.90
C VAL A 125 7.64 -1.04 -3.95
N LEU A 126 6.49 -1.69 -3.97
CA LEU A 126 6.16 -2.64 -5.04
C LEU A 126 5.77 -1.89 -6.33
N HIS A 127 4.90 -0.88 -6.21
CA HIS A 127 4.45 -0.07 -7.34
C HIS A 127 4.78 1.40 -7.13
N HIS A 128 5.28 2.03 -8.20
CA HIS A 128 5.46 3.48 -8.28
C HIS A 128 4.55 4.05 -9.36
N LYS A 129 3.61 4.92 -8.98
CA LYS A 129 2.78 5.64 -9.96
C LYS A 129 3.51 6.87 -10.45
N THR A 130 3.59 7.05 -11.77
CA THR A 130 4.37 8.15 -12.39
C THR A 130 3.84 9.55 -12.06
N ILE A 131 2.60 9.64 -11.56
CA ILE A 131 2.02 10.90 -11.05
C ILE A 131 2.53 11.29 -9.67
N SER A 132 3.19 10.36 -8.97
CA SER A 132 3.75 10.60 -7.63
C SER A 132 4.82 11.68 -7.69
N LYS A 133 4.76 12.64 -6.75
CA LYS A 133 5.77 13.68 -6.56
C LYS A 133 7.09 13.11 -6.03
N TYR A 134 7.01 11.97 -5.32
CA TYR A 134 8.14 11.27 -4.74
C TYR A 134 8.47 10.03 -5.55
N LYS A 135 9.69 9.95 -6.05
CA LYS A 135 10.21 8.76 -6.74
C LYS A 135 11.00 7.91 -5.75
N PRO A 136 10.52 6.71 -5.39
CA PRO A 136 11.27 5.80 -4.52
C PRO A 136 12.60 5.35 -5.12
N ASP A 137 13.57 5.04 -4.27
CA ASP A 137 14.89 4.53 -4.70
C ASP A 137 14.75 3.16 -5.38
N TYR A 138 13.84 2.31 -4.84
CA TYR A 138 13.58 0.98 -5.37
C TYR A 138 12.09 0.77 -5.61
N TYR A 139 11.74 0.27 -6.78
CA TYR A 139 10.37 -0.17 -7.11
C TYR A 139 10.39 -1.24 -8.20
N THR A 140 9.44 -2.16 -8.17
CA THR A 140 9.41 -3.27 -9.13
C THR A 140 8.56 -2.98 -10.35
N ARG A 141 7.50 -2.16 -10.19
CA ARG A 141 6.60 -1.81 -11.30
C ARG A 141 6.34 -0.31 -11.35
N GLU A 142 6.43 0.24 -12.56
CA GLU A 142 6.02 1.60 -12.86
C GLU A 142 4.58 1.60 -13.39
N VAL A 143 3.71 2.43 -12.80
CA VAL A 143 2.31 2.57 -13.17
C VAL A 143 2.12 3.93 -13.84
N LYS A 144 1.96 3.92 -15.18
CA LYS A 144 1.85 5.14 -16.00
C LYS A 144 0.43 5.71 -16.05
N GLU A 145 -0.57 4.81 -16.13
CA GLU A 145 -1.98 5.17 -16.11
C GLU A 145 -2.54 4.88 -14.72
N TRP A 146 -3.11 5.90 -14.09
CA TRP A 146 -3.62 5.75 -12.73
C TRP A 146 -4.75 4.72 -12.69
N HIS A 147 -4.62 3.72 -11.82
CA HIS A 147 -5.66 2.75 -11.48
C HIS A 147 -5.58 2.39 -10.00
N TRP A 148 -6.65 1.79 -9.48
CA TRP A 148 -6.66 1.27 -8.13
C TRP A 148 -5.91 -0.05 -8.07
N ILE A 149 -5.07 -0.24 -7.06
CA ILE A 149 -4.31 -1.47 -6.83
C ILE A 149 -4.75 -2.05 -5.49
N THR A 150 -5.35 -3.23 -5.52
CA THR A 150 -5.70 -3.99 -4.32
C THR A 150 -4.66 -5.06 -4.07
N TYR A 151 -3.96 -4.94 -2.99
CA TYR A 151 -3.04 -5.95 -2.52
C TYR A 151 -3.77 -7.07 -1.76
N PRO A 152 -3.18 -8.30 -1.66
CA PRO A 152 -3.89 -9.43 -1.06
C PRO A 152 -4.21 -9.24 0.43
N TRP A 153 -3.50 -8.41 1.16
CA TRP A 153 -3.81 -8.05 2.56
C TRP A 153 -4.88 -6.96 2.70
N ALA A 154 -5.18 -6.22 1.64
CA ALA A 154 -6.16 -5.13 1.64
C ALA A 154 -7.50 -5.51 1.00
N ILE A 155 -7.61 -6.70 0.40
CA ILE A 155 -8.78 -7.09 -0.40
C ILE A 155 -10.10 -7.01 0.38
N MET A 156 -10.11 -7.35 1.67
CA MET A 156 -11.31 -7.25 2.51
C MET A 156 -11.75 -5.80 2.71
N GLU A 157 -10.80 -4.90 2.93
CA GLU A 157 -11.05 -3.47 3.08
C GLU A 157 -11.65 -2.89 1.80
N ASP A 158 -11.02 -3.17 0.65
CA ASP A 158 -11.44 -2.65 -0.64
C ASP A 158 -12.81 -3.21 -1.07
N MET A 159 -13.05 -4.52 -0.91
CA MET A 159 -14.34 -5.12 -1.24
C MET A 159 -15.46 -4.60 -0.33
N THR A 160 -15.16 -4.41 0.95
CA THR A 160 -16.12 -3.82 1.91
C THR A 160 -16.44 -2.37 1.55
N ALA A 161 -15.44 -1.57 1.18
CA ALA A 161 -15.64 -0.19 0.74
C ALA A 161 -16.48 -0.14 -0.55
N TYR A 162 -16.11 -0.94 -1.54
CA TYR A 162 -16.84 -1.04 -2.81
C TYR A 162 -18.33 -1.35 -2.60
N MET A 163 -18.65 -2.37 -1.76
CA MET A 163 -20.03 -2.75 -1.50
C MET A 163 -20.84 -1.65 -0.80
N LYS A 164 -20.20 -0.89 0.11
CA LYS A 164 -20.85 0.24 0.78
C LYS A 164 -21.15 1.41 -0.14
N ASP A 165 -20.33 1.60 -1.17
CA ASP A 165 -20.48 2.68 -2.15
C ASP A 165 -21.44 2.33 -3.29
N MET A 166 -21.83 1.04 -3.45
CA MET A 166 -22.77 0.61 -4.48
C MET A 166 -24.15 1.27 -4.31
N GLN A 167 -24.70 1.78 -5.43
CA GLN A 167 -26.04 2.35 -5.49
C GLN A 167 -26.83 1.73 -6.66
N PRO A 168 -27.97 1.07 -6.39
CA PRO A 168 -28.54 0.74 -5.07
C PRO A 168 -27.65 -0.25 -4.29
N ALA A 169 -27.84 -0.32 -2.98
CA ALA A 169 -27.10 -1.28 -2.14
C ALA A 169 -27.27 -2.71 -2.68
N PRO A 170 -26.21 -3.53 -2.70
CA PRO A 170 -26.27 -4.86 -3.27
C PRO A 170 -27.11 -5.80 -2.40
N VAL A 171 -27.87 -6.67 -3.06
CA VAL A 171 -28.75 -7.64 -2.38
C VAL A 171 -28.18 -9.06 -2.36
N SER A 172 -27.11 -9.31 -3.10
CA SER A 172 -26.43 -10.61 -3.10
C SER A 172 -24.96 -10.50 -3.53
N VAL A 173 -24.18 -11.52 -3.15
CA VAL A 173 -22.77 -11.68 -3.53
C VAL A 173 -22.59 -11.80 -5.04
N GLU A 174 -23.50 -12.50 -5.72
CA GLU A 174 -23.47 -12.69 -7.18
C GLU A 174 -23.70 -11.37 -7.91
N GLN A 175 -24.53 -10.48 -7.35
CA GLN A 175 -24.70 -9.12 -7.91
C GLN A 175 -23.37 -8.35 -7.81
N VAL A 176 -22.73 -8.36 -6.65
CA VAL A 176 -21.42 -7.70 -6.45
C VAL A 176 -20.38 -8.23 -7.43
N ALA A 177 -20.27 -9.58 -7.54
CA ALA A 177 -19.32 -10.21 -8.44
C ALA A 177 -19.53 -9.81 -9.92
N ARG A 178 -20.81 -9.79 -10.37
CA ARG A 178 -21.14 -9.35 -11.74
C ARG A 178 -20.79 -7.88 -11.98
N GLN A 179 -21.09 -7.02 -11.01
CA GLN A 179 -20.84 -5.59 -11.15
C GLN A 179 -19.33 -5.27 -11.14
N LEU A 180 -18.55 -5.87 -10.24
CA LEU A 180 -17.08 -5.77 -10.23
C LEU A 180 -16.47 -6.17 -11.57
N LYS A 181 -16.95 -7.28 -12.15
CA LYS A 181 -16.49 -7.74 -13.47
C LYS A 181 -16.89 -6.77 -14.60
N ALA A 182 -18.11 -6.25 -14.55
CA ALA A 182 -18.62 -5.35 -15.60
C ALA A 182 -17.99 -3.96 -15.56
N GLU A 183 -17.76 -3.41 -14.36
CA GLU A 183 -17.26 -2.03 -14.19
C GLU A 183 -15.74 -1.97 -14.19
N HIS A 184 -15.06 -2.97 -13.63
CA HIS A 184 -13.61 -2.94 -13.37
C HIS A 184 -12.82 -4.08 -14.03
N GLY A 185 -13.51 -5.05 -14.64
CA GLY A 185 -12.87 -6.20 -15.30
C GLY A 185 -12.23 -7.21 -14.33
N ILE A 186 -12.45 -7.08 -13.02
CA ILE A 186 -11.84 -7.92 -12.00
C ILE A 186 -12.76 -9.04 -11.49
N GLN A 187 -12.15 -10.11 -11.02
CA GLN A 187 -12.82 -11.24 -10.39
C GLN A 187 -12.21 -11.45 -8.99
N ALA A 188 -12.87 -10.91 -7.97
CA ALA A 188 -12.50 -11.21 -6.60
C ALA A 188 -12.96 -12.63 -6.20
N PRO A 189 -12.23 -13.34 -5.31
CA PRO A 189 -12.64 -14.65 -4.81
C PRO A 189 -14.02 -14.58 -4.16
N LEU A 190 -14.92 -15.49 -4.52
CA LEU A 190 -16.30 -15.50 -4.00
C LEU A 190 -16.38 -15.60 -2.48
N GLN A 191 -15.44 -16.33 -1.84
CA GLN A 191 -15.37 -16.41 -0.40
C GLN A 191 -15.12 -15.02 0.22
N ILE A 192 -14.18 -14.25 -0.33
CA ILE A 192 -13.88 -12.88 0.14
C ILE A 192 -15.11 -11.98 -0.01
N LEU A 193 -15.80 -12.07 -1.16
CA LEU A 193 -17.02 -11.30 -1.37
C LEU A 193 -18.13 -11.70 -0.39
N SER A 194 -18.27 -13.00 -0.08
CA SER A 194 -19.23 -13.50 0.90
C SER A 194 -18.94 -12.97 2.30
N ASP A 195 -17.67 -13.04 2.71
CA ASP A 195 -17.22 -12.56 4.02
C ASP A 195 -17.42 -11.03 4.14
N ALA A 196 -17.04 -10.28 3.12
CA ALA A 196 -17.25 -8.83 3.08
C ALA A 196 -18.74 -8.46 3.12
N PHE A 197 -19.59 -9.18 2.38
CA PHE A 197 -21.04 -8.96 2.35
C PHE A 197 -21.67 -9.23 3.73
N GLU A 198 -21.22 -10.28 4.43
CA GLU A 198 -21.69 -10.59 5.78
C GLU A 198 -21.26 -9.52 6.79
N LEU A 199 -19.99 -9.11 6.75
CA LEU A 199 -19.43 -8.13 7.69
C LEU A 199 -19.94 -6.69 7.46
N THR A 200 -20.40 -6.36 6.26
CA THR A 200 -21.07 -5.06 6.00
C THR A 200 -22.46 -4.95 6.61
N GLY A 201 -23.05 -6.07 7.03
CA GLY A 201 -24.43 -6.12 7.57
C GLY A 201 -25.52 -5.97 6.51
N LEU A 202 -25.19 -6.03 5.23
CA LEU A 202 -26.13 -5.89 4.11
C LEU A 202 -27.17 -7.03 4.02
N LYS A 203 -26.94 -8.15 4.71
CA LYS A 203 -27.91 -9.28 4.83
C LYS A 203 -29.12 -9.01 5.73
N LYS A 204 -29.21 -7.85 6.39
CA LYS A 204 -30.24 -7.57 7.43
C LYS A 204 -31.34 -6.62 6.97
N GLN A 205 -31.68 -6.63 5.67
CA GLN A 205 -32.91 -5.96 5.21
C GLN A 205 -33.90 -6.96 4.67
#